data_b28fb5bca0622336524270a90b0969db
#
_entry.id   b28fb5bca0622336524270a90b0969db
#
_cell.length_a   1.000
_cell.length_b   1.000
_cell.length_c   1.000
_cell.angle_alpha   90.00
_cell.angle_beta   90.00
_cell.angle_gamma   90.00
#
_symmetry.space_group_name_H-M   'P 1'
#
loop_
_entity.id
_entity.type
_entity.pdbx_description
1 polymer ?
#
loop_
_entity_poly.entity_id
_entity_poly.type
_entity_poly.pdbx_seq_one_letter_code
_entity_poly.pdbx_strand_id
1 'polypeptide(L)'
;MIIAYFELIVTLIHCLLLSLLYSGVLLLVILLIAKTTNFSFISGITSRKLPFWFSCIPILFVILVLYRFSYERDNGLGETVMVPIGYKQHVFCSDGGMVYFYPNPDAYDSEDFDIGKFTVSQNKLCAEVIRDYSNSPDYDFIVYNLEKKTSIPLNTIDDYTQYAQANNLPLTDEFKAFSYHYKKFTIRPKWRIWLLP
;
A
#
# COMPACT_ATOMS: atom_id res chain seq x y z
N MET A 1 17.62 -7.69 -8.73
CA MET A 1 16.84 -8.61 -9.58
C MET A 1 16.60 -9.98 -8.93
N ILE A 2 17.62 -10.71 -8.43
CA ILE A 2 17.47 -12.04 -7.80
C ILE A 2 16.55 -12.00 -6.57
N ILE A 3 16.65 -10.98 -5.72
CA ILE A 3 15.85 -10.81 -4.50
C ILE A 3 14.35 -10.66 -4.84
N ALA A 4 14.02 -9.85 -5.84
CA ALA A 4 12.64 -9.64 -6.27
C ALA A 4 11.98 -10.95 -6.79
N TYR A 5 12.72 -11.77 -7.53
CA TYR A 5 12.21 -13.10 -7.95
C TYR A 5 11.98 -14.04 -6.78
N PHE A 6 12.88 -14.02 -5.78
CA PHE A 6 12.72 -14.82 -4.58
C PHE A 6 11.48 -14.43 -3.79
N GLU A 7 11.25 -13.14 -3.58
CA GLU A 7 10.06 -12.61 -2.91
C GLU A 7 8.77 -12.93 -3.67
N LEU A 8 8.79 -12.84 -5.00
CA LEU A 8 7.67 -13.27 -5.83
C LEU A 8 7.32 -14.75 -5.59
N ILE A 9 8.32 -15.62 -5.64
CA ILE A 9 8.12 -17.07 -5.45
C ILE A 9 7.55 -17.34 -4.05
N VAL A 10 8.13 -16.75 -3.01
CA VAL A 10 7.64 -16.89 -1.63
C VAL A 10 6.19 -16.41 -1.50
N THR A 11 5.86 -15.27 -2.10
CA THR A 11 4.50 -14.72 -2.10
C THR A 11 3.52 -15.65 -2.82
N LEU A 12 3.87 -16.20 -3.96
CA LEU A 12 3.02 -17.15 -4.70
C LEU A 12 2.81 -18.46 -3.92
N ILE A 13 3.86 -18.98 -3.28
CA ILE A 13 3.75 -20.16 -2.40
C ILE A 13 2.81 -19.85 -1.22
N HIS A 14 2.94 -18.69 -0.60
CA HIS A 14 2.06 -18.27 0.50
C HIS A 14 0.59 -18.16 0.03
N CYS A 15 0.32 -17.53 -1.12
CA CYS A 15 -1.02 -17.47 -1.70
C CYS A 15 -1.58 -18.88 -1.99
N LEU A 16 -0.75 -19.81 -2.46
CA LEU A 16 -1.17 -21.19 -2.72
C LEU A 16 -1.55 -21.92 -1.42
N LEU A 17 -0.73 -21.81 -0.38
CA LEU A 17 -1.02 -22.42 0.92
C LEU A 17 -2.30 -21.87 1.54
N LEU A 18 -2.52 -20.55 1.46
CA LEU A 18 -3.75 -19.92 1.93
C LEU A 18 -4.97 -20.35 1.10
N SER A 19 -4.84 -20.51 -0.22
CA SER A 19 -5.94 -20.97 -1.07
C SER A 19 -6.36 -22.41 -0.74
N LEU A 20 -5.41 -23.29 -0.39
CA LEU A 20 -5.66 -24.63 0.09
C LEU A 20 -6.41 -24.62 1.44
N LEU A 21 -5.97 -23.78 2.36
CA LEU A 21 -6.59 -23.64 3.68
C LEU A 21 -8.02 -23.10 3.56
N TYR A 22 -8.22 -22.02 2.79
CA TYR A 22 -9.54 -21.40 2.65
C TYR A 22 -10.52 -22.24 1.87
N SER A 23 -10.07 -22.97 0.85
CA SER A 23 -10.94 -23.94 0.15
C SER A 23 -11.38 -25.08 1.07
N GLY A 24 -10.50 -25.52 1.98
CA GLY A 24 -10.86 -26.52 3.00
C GLY A 24 -11.88 -25.99 4.01
N VAL A 25 -11.69 -24.76 4.51
CA VAL A 25 -12.65 -24.09 5.41
C VAL A 25 -14.00 -23.89 4.70
N LEU A 26 -13.99 -23.42 3.44
CA LEU A 26 -15.22 -23.25 2.65
C LEU A 26 -15.98 -24.58 2.49
N LEU A 27 -15.28 -25.65 2.15
CA LEU A 27 -15.89 -26.99 2.05
C LEU A 27 -16.49 -27.41 3.40
N LEU A 28 -15.79 -27.20 4.50
CA LEU A 28 -16.25 -27.55 5.85
C LEU A 28 -17.55 -26.78 6.20
N VAL A 29 -17.58 -25.48 5.91
CA VAL A 29 -18.78 -24.64 6.12
C VAL A 29 -19.96 -25.16 5.31
N ILE A 30 -19.74 -25.48 4.03
CA ILE A 30 -20.79 -26.05 3.14
C ILE A 30 -21.30 -27.39 3.70
N LEU A 31 -20.43 -28.25 4.19
CA LEU A 31 -20.82 -29.53 4.80
C LEU A 31 -21.63 -29.35 6.10
N LEU A 32 -21.30 -28.32 6.90
CA LEU A 32 -22.09 -27.99 8.09
C LEU A 32 -23.48 -27.47 7.72
N ILE A 33 -23.56 -26.58 6.73
CA ILE A 33 -24.86 -26.07 6.22
C ILE A 33 -25.69 -27.21 5.62
N ALA A 34 -25.07 -28.15 4.91
CA ALA A 34 -25.76 -29.31 4.34
C ALA A 34 -26.46 -30.19 5.38
N LYS A 35 -25.99 -30.19 6.62
CA LYS A 35 -26.65 -30.94 7.72
C LYS A 35 -27.92 -30.25 8.24
N THR A 36 -28.02 -28.94 8.03
CA THR A 36 -29.12 -28.12 8.57
C THR A 36 -30.16 -27.75 7.50
N THR A 37 -29.80 -27.85 6.21
CA THR A 37 -30.66 -27.41 5.11
C THR A 37 -30.74 -28.49 4.01
N ASN A 38 -31.97 -28.74 3.52
CA ASN A 38 -32.22 -29.70 2.44
C ASN A 38 -32.17 -29.03 1.04
N PHE A 39 -31.21 -28.11 0.83
CA PHE A 39 -31.05 -27.47 -0.48
C PHE A 39 -30.45 -28.46 -1.50
N SER A 40 -31.14 -28.66 -2.64
CA SER A 40 -30.72 -29.57 -3.72
C SER A 40 -29.34 -29.21 -4.30
N PHE A 41 -29.00 -27.92 -4.37
CA PHE A 41 -27.68 -27.46 -4.82
C PHE A 41 -26.56 -27.92 -3.90
N ILE A 42 -26.77 -27.86 -2.58
CA ILE A 42 -25.78 -28.27 -1.58
C ILE A 42 -25.60 -29.80 -1.59
N SER A 43 -26.65 -30.57 -1.86
CA SER A 43 -26.56 -32.02 -2.01
C SER A 43 -25.68 -32.43 -3.20
N GLY A 44 -25.70 -31.66 -4.29
CA GLY A 44 -24.81 -31.86 -5.44
C GLY A 44 -23.32 -31.64 -5.09
N ILE A 45 -23.01 -30.65 -4.26
CA ILE A 45 -21.65 -30.40 -3.79
C ILE A 45 -21.19 -31.50 -2.82
N THR A 46 -22.05 -31.93 -1.90
CA THR A 46 -21.72 -32.97 -0.93
C THR A 46 -21.47 -34.32 -1.56
N SER A 47 -22.06 -34.62 -2.73
CA SER A 47 -21.79 -35.85 -3.51
C SER A 47 -20.44 -35.79 -4.25
N ARG A 48 -19.94 -34.58 -4.58
CA ARG A 48 -18.69 -34.39 -5.34
C ARG A 48 -17.67 -33.52 -4.57
N LYS A 49 -17.40 -33.83 -3.31
CA LYS A 49 -16.57 -33.03 -2.40
C LYS A 49 -15.18 -32.72 -2.95
N LEU A 50 -14.48 -33.74 -3.47
CA LEU A 50 -13.12 -33.58 -3.98
C LEU A 50 -13.06 -32.70 -5.23
N PRO A 51 -13.85 -32.94 -6.32
CA PRO A 51 -13.88 -32.05 -7.47
C PRO A 51 -14.21 -30.60 -7.10
N PHE A 52 -15.17 -30.39 -6.20
CA PHE A 52 -15.52 -29.04 -5.74
C PHE A 52 -14.34 -28.36 -5.04
N TRP A 53 -13.70 -29.07 -4.10
CA TRP A 53 -12.54 -28.53 -3.38
C TRP A 53 -11.41 -28.12 -4.34
N PHE A 54 -11.02 -29.02 -5.27
CA PHE A 54 -10.00 -28.73 -6.27
C PHE A 54 -10.36 -27.57 -7.18
N SER A 55 -11.64 -27.37 -7.50
CA SER A 55 -12.08 -26.22 -8.32
C SER A 55 -12.01 -24.89 -7.56
N CYS A 56 -12.18 -24.90 -6.24
CA CYS A 56 -12.10 -23.69 -5.44
C CYS A 56 -10.66 -23.17 -5.28
N ILE A 57 -9.66 -24.06 -5.29
CA ILE A 57 -8.25 -23.69 -5.07
C ILE A 57 -7.77 -22.65 -6.09
N PRO A 58 -7.85 -22.86 -7.43
CA PRO A 58 -7.35 -21.89 -8.39
C PRO A 58 -8.11 -20.56 -8.34
N ILE A 59 -9.41 -20.59 -8.04
CA ILE A 59 -10.22 -19.36 -7.93
C ILE A 59 -9.73 -18.53 -6.73
N LEU A 60 -9.58 -19.15 -5.57
CA LEU A 60 -9.09 -18.48 -4.36
C LEU A 60 -7.64 -18.02 -4.53
N PHE A 61 -6.80 -18.82 -5.20
CA PHE A 61 -5.43 -18.45 -5.50
C PHE A 61 -5.38 -17.15 -6.33
N VAL A 62 -6.13 -17.08 -7.42
CA VAL A 62 -6.20 -15.86 -8.25
C VAL A 62 -6.69 -14.66 -7.45
N ILE A 63 -7.74 -14.82 -6.63
CA ILE A 63 -8.26 -13.74 -5.78
C ILE A 63 -7.19 -13.25 -4.80
N LEU A 64 -6.45 -14.17 -4.15
CA LEU A 64 -5.39 -13.82 -3.20
C LEU A 64 -4.21 -13.13 -3.88
N VAL A 65 -3.82 -13.58 -5.07
CA VAL A 65 -2.78 -12.92 -5.88
C VAL A 65 -3.22 -11.52 -6.29
N LEU A 66 -4.42 -11.35 -6.84
CA LEU A 66 -4.95 -10.04 -7.20
C LEU A 66 -5.05 -9.10 -5.99
N TYR A 67 -5.43 -9.63 -4.83
CA TYR A 67 -5.46 -8.87 -3.59
C TYR A 67 -4.05 -8.45 -3.14
N ARG A 68 -3.05 -9.34 -3.26
CA ARG A 68 -1.65 -9.05 -2.88
C ARG A 68 -1.02 -7.98 -3.76
N PHE A 69 -1.32 -8.01 -5.05
CA PHE A 69 -0.79 -7.07 -6.05
C PHE A 69 -1.76 -5.92 -6.37
N SER A 70 -2.72 -5.63 -5.47
CA SER A 70 -3.59 -4.47 -5.64
C SER A 70 -2.80 -3.16 -5.47
N TYR A 71 -3.24 -2.12 -6.17
CA TYR A 71 -2.60 -0.80 -6.23
C TYR A 71 -2.30 -0.17 -4.86
N GLU A 72 -3.15 -0.41 -3.87
CA GLU A 72 -3.01 0.17 -2.51
C GLU A 72 -2.04 -0.61 -1.61
N ARG A 73 -1.30 -1.58 -2.17
CA ARG A 73 -0.38 -2.41 -1.40
C ARG A 73 1.01 -2.38 -1.99
N ASP A 74 1.97 -2.31 -1.09
CA ASP A 74 3.36 -2.59 -1.41
C ASP A 74 3.44 -4.05 -1.86
N ASN A 75 3.78 -4.25 -3.12
CA ASN A 75 3.84 -5.58 -3.73
C ASN A 75 5.17 -6.30 -3.51
N GLY A 76 6.18 -5.61 -2.94
CA GLY A 76 7.49 -6.19 -2.63
C GLY A 76 8.25 -6.73 -3.86
N LEU A 77 7.79 -6.42 -5.08
CA LEU A 77 8.37 -6.93 -6.32
C LEU A 77 9.30 -5.94 -7.01
N GLY A 78 9.34 -4.73 -6.52
CA GLY A 78 10.10 -3.66 -7.11
C GLY A 78 11.25 -3.20 -6.24
N GLU A 79 12.13 -2.46 -6.85
CA GLU A 79 13.15 -1.65 -6.19
C GLU A 79 12.54 -0.41 -5.49
N THR A 80 11.21 -0.29 -5.52
CA THR A 80 10.48 0.85 -5.00
C THR A 80 9.36 0.40 -4.07
N VAL A 81 9.36 0.92 -2.86
CA VAL A 81 8.28 0.76 -1.89
C VAL A 81 7.44 2.02 -1.82
N MET A 82 6.16 1.90 -1.51
CA MET A 82 5.23 3.02 -1.46
C MET A 82 4.42 3.08 -0.18
N VAL A 83 4.10 4.30 0.25
CA VAL A 83 3.20 4.57 1.37
C VAL A 83 2.02 5.38 0.86
N PRO A 84 0.79 4.89 0.96
CA PRO A 84 -0.39 5.64 0.57
C PRO A 84 -0.62 6.80 1.57
N ILE A 85 -0.86 7.99 1.02
CA ILE A 85 -1.08 9.22 1.79
C ILE A 85 -2.50 9.78 1.65
N GLY A 86 -3.36 9.07 0.91
CA GLY A 86 -4.74 9.45 0.65
C GLY A 86 -4.99 9.95 -0.76
N TYR A 87 -6.26 10.05 -1.17
CA TYR A 87 -6.67 10.53 -2.50
C TYR A 87 -5.99 9.82 -3.67
N LYS A 88 -5.71 8.51 -3.52
CA LYS A 88 -4.97 7.68 -4.48
C LYS A 88 -3.54 8.17 -4.76
N GLN A 89 -2.96 8.92 -3.83
CA GLN A 89 -1.59 9.41 -3.93
C GLN A 89 -0.67 8.65 -2.98
N HIS A 90 0.59 8.53 -3.36
CA HIS A 90 1.61 7.76 -2.67
C HIS A 90 2.91 8.53 -2.58
N VAL A 91 3.64 8.30 -1.50
CA VAL A 91 5.06 8.65 -1.39
C VAL A 91 5.85 7.37 -1.66
N PHE A 92 6.87 7.49 -2.48
CA PHE A 92 7.71 6.38 -2.93
C PHE A 92 9.10 6.47 -2.31
N CYS A 93 9.74 5.31 -2.15
CA CYS A 93 11.14 5.22 -1.76
C CYS A 93 11.82 4.16 -2.63
N SER A 94 12.89 4.54 -3.33
CA SER A 94 13.70 3.60 -4.11
C SER A 94 14.75 2.90 -3.23
N ASP A 95 15.35 1.83 -3.73
CA ASP A 95 16.41 1.06 -3.07
C ASP A 95 17.62 1.92 -2.66
N GLY A 96 17.85 3.04 -3.34
CA GLY A 96 18.88 4.02 -2.97
C GLY A 96 18.54 4.89 -1.75
N GLY A 97 17.37 4.69 -1.15
CA GLY A 97 16.89 5.49 -0.03
C GLY A 97 16.34 6.86 -0.43
N MET A 98 16.28 7.17 -1.72
CA MET A 98 15.65 8.38 -2.24
C MET A 98 14.14 8.28 -2.08
N VAL A 99 13.55 9.30 -1.45
CA VAL A 99 12.12 9.41 -1.20
C VAL A 99 11.55 10.48 -2.10
N TYR A 100 10.55 10.14 -2.87
CA TYR A 100 9.96 11.06 -3.85
C TYR A 100 8.44 11.02 -3.85
N PHE A 101 7.86 12.11 -4.29
CA PHE A 101 6.43 12.30 -4.41
C PHE A 101 6.08 12.80 -5.79
N TYR A 102 5.14 12.12 -6.45
CA TYR A 102 4.59 12.52 -7.74
C TYR A 102 3.20 13.14 -7.54
N PRO A 103 3.05 14.45 -7.73
CA PRO A 103 1.76 15.13 -7.60
C PRO A 103 0.69 14.64 -8.57
N ASN A 104 1.13 14.23 -9.76
CA ASN A 104 0.26 13.74 -10.81
C ASN A 104 0.91 12.54 -11.54
N PRO A 105 0.73 11.31 -11.04
CA PRO A 105 1.37 10.13 -11.62
C PRO A 105 0.96 9.83 -13.06
N ASP A 106 -0.14 10.42 -13.53
CA ASP A 106 -0.66 10.24 -14.90
C ASP A 106 -0.08 11.28 -15.90
N ALA A 107 0.61 12.31 -15.43
CA ALA A 107 1.22 13.33 -16.29
C ALA A 107 2.67 12.98 -16.60
N TYR A 108 2.99 12.83 -17.87
CA TYR A 108 4.33 12.48 -18.38
C TYR A 108 5.43 13.52 -18.02
N ASP A 109 5.04 14.76 -17.67
CA ASP A 109 5.90 15.88 -17.26
C ASP A 109 5.58 16.35 -15.83
N SER A 110 5.10 15.47 -14.94
CA SER A 110 4.90 15.88 -13.55
C SER A 110 6.26 16.07 -12.87
N GLU A 111 6.48 17.28 -12.34
CA GLU A 111 7.61 17.54 -11.45
C GLU A 111 7.54 16.54 -10.28
N ASP A 112 8.54 15.70 -10.17
CA ASP A 112 8.77 14.88 -8.99
C ASP A 112 9.48 15.73 -7.93
N PHE A 113 9.12 15.52 -6.69
CA PHE A 113 9.78 16.16 -5.56
C PHE A 113 10.56 15.12 -4.77
N ASP A 114 11.88 15.31 -4.71
CA ASP A 114 12.69 14.60 -3.74
C ASP A 114 12.38 15.15 -2.35
N ILE A 115 11.83 14.32 -1.49
CA ILE A 115 11.41 14.73 -0.16
C ILE A 115 12.20 14.01 0.94
N GLY A 116 12.51 14.74 2.00
CA GLY A 116 13.17 14.21 3.18
C GLY A 116 12.17 13.62 4.16
N LYS A 117 11.91 14.39 5.21
CA LYS A 117 10.88 14.03 6.18
C LYS A 117 9.55 14.64 5.76
N PHE A 118 8.47 13.97 6.13
CA PHE A 118 7.13 14.47 5.82
C PHE A 118 6.11 14.06 6.88
N THR A 119 4.96 14.69 6.82
CA THR A 119 3.77 14.28 7.55
C THR A 119 2.52 14.60 6.74
N VAL A 120 1.42 13.91 7.03
CA VAL A 120 0.13 14.15 6.37
C VAL A 120 -0.88 14.57 7.43
N SER A 121 -1.47 15.74 7.24
CA SER A 121 -2.49 16.29 8.13
C SER A 121 -3.52 17.09 7.34
N GLN A 122 -4.79 17.02 7.70
CA GLN A 122 -5.89 17.78 7.07
C GLN A 122 -5.92 17.69 5.53
N ASN A 123 -5.71 16.49 4.97
CA ASN A 123 -5.63 16.26 3.53
C ASN A 123 -4.48 17.01 2.83
N LYS A 124 -3.44 17.37 3.58
CA LYS A 124 -2.24 18.03 3.07
C LYS A 124 -1.01 17.20 3.40
N LEU A 125 -0.14 17.03 2.41
CA LEU A 125 1.21 16.54 2.59
C LEU A 125 2.09 17.75 2.92
N CYS A 126 2.76 17.72 4.07
CA CYS A 126 3.77 18.69 4.48
C CYS A 126 5.12 17.99 4.46
N ALA A 127 6.07 18.47 3.66
CA ALA A 127 7.35 17.80 3.45
C ALA A 127 8.52 18.77 3.34
N GLU A 128 9.69 18.30 3.79
CA GLU A 128 10.99 18.89 3.45
C GLU A 128 11.36 18.48 2.03
N VAL A 129 11.84 19.42 1.21
CA VAL A 129 12.32 19.18 -0.16
C VAL A 129 13.84 19.06 -0.14
N ILE A 130 14.38 18.01 -0.75
CA ILE A 130 15.83 17.80 -0.85
C ILE A 130 16.34 18.45 -2.13
N ARG A 131 17.32 19.35 -1.99
CA ARG A 131 17.95 20.09 -3.11
C ARG A 131 19.25 19.41 -3.56
N ASP A 132 19.18 18.19 -4.05
CA ASP A 132 20.44 17.44 -4.30
C ASP A 132 20.86 17.40 -5.79
N TYR A 133 20.00 17.87 -6.71
CA TYR A 133 20.24 17.80 -8.16
C TYR A 133 20.06 19.13 -8.88
N SER A 134 20.66 19.25 -10.06
CA SER A 134 20.67 20.46 -10.90
C SER A 134 19.30 21.02 -11.30
N ASN A 135 18.22 20.25 -11.11
CA ASN A 135 16.83 20.63 -11.38
C ASN A 135 15.97 20.71 -10.12
N SER A 136 16.59 20.77 -8.94
CA SER A 136 15.83 20.88 -7.69
C SER A 136 15.13 22.22 -7.59
N PRO A 137 13.91 22.27 -7.05
CA PRO A 137 13.19 23.52 -6.86
C PRO A 137 13.88 24.45 -5.85
N ASP A 138 13.69 25.76 -6.01
CA ASP A 138 14.30 26.81 -5.18
C ASP A 138 13.67 26.97 -3.79
N TYR A 139 12.97 25.98 -3.25
CA TYR A 139 12.30 26.02 -1.97
C TYR A 139 12.65 24.80 -1.10
N ASP A 140 12.63 24.95 0.24
CA ASP A 140 13.01 23.91 1.20
C ASP A 140 11.80 23.12 1.72
N PHE A 141 10.60 23.66 1.61
CA PHE A 141 9.38 23.03 2.10
C PHE A 141 8.26 23.10 1.08
N ILE A 142 7.41 22.07 1.11
CA ILE A 142 6.20 22.05 0.28
C ILE A 142 4.99 21.67 1.14
N VAL A 143 3.89 22.37 0.94
CA VAL A 143 2.57 21.97 1.43
C VAL A 143 1.71 21.63 0.23
N TYR A 144 1.42 20.35 0.04
CA TYR A 144 0.63 19.86 -1.09
C TYR A 144 -0.77 19.43 -0.63
N ASN A 145 -1.80 20.05 -1.23
CA ASN A 145 -3.18 19.66 -0.97
C ASN A 145 -3.54 18.43 -1.81
N LEU A 146 -3.75 17.28 -1.15
CA LEU A 146 -4.01 15.99 -1.80
C LEU A 146 -5.34 15.95 -2.57
N GLU A 147 -6.35 16.69 -2.09
CA GLU A 147 -7.67 16.75 -2.71
C GLU A 147 -7.70 17.69 -3.92
N LYS A 148 -7.16 18.90 -3.74
CA LYS A 148 -7.17 19.95 -4.79
C LYS A 148 -6.02 19.80 -5.78
N LYS A 149 -5.03 18.96 -5.48
CA LYS A 149 -3.80 18.76 -6.25
C LYS A 149 -3.05 20.09 -6.50
N THR A 150 -2.92 20.91 -5.46
CA THR A 150 -2.22 22.20 -5.52
C THR A 150 -1.08 22.22 -4.51
N SER A 151 0.05 22.81 -4.90
CA SER A 151 1.24 22.96 -4.07
C SER A 151 1.41 24.40 -3.62
N ILE A 152 1.98 24.57 -2.44
CA ILE A 152 2.42 25.83 -1.88
C ILE A 152 3.89 25.65 -1.53
N PRO A 153 4.82 26.21 -2.31
CA PRO A 153 6.23 26.20 -2.01
C PRO A 153 6.55 27.22 -0.92
N LEU A 154 7.49 26.91 -0.04
CA LEU A 154 7.93 27.74 1.08
C LEU A 154 9.47 27.68 1.15
N ASN A 155 10.12 28.84 1.08
CA ASN A 155 11.55 28.91 0.85
C ASN A 155 12.38 28.63 2.10
N THR A 156 11.84 28.93 3.30
CA THR A 156 12.58 28.81 4.54
C THR A 156 11.75 28.09 5.61
N ILE A 157 12.44 27.64 6.68
CA ILE A 157 11.78 27.04 7.85
C ILE A 157 10.87 28.06 8.57
N ASP A 158 11.24 29.35 8.53
CA ASP A 158 10.44 30.41 9.16
C ASP A 158 9.13 30.63 8.38
N ASP A 159 9.21 30.66 7.03
CA ASP A 159 8.03 30.74 6.16
C ASP A 159 7.09 29.56 6.41
N TYR A 160 7.67 28.34 6.48
CA TYR A 160 6.88 27.16 6.78
C TYR A 160 6.22 27.25 8.17
N THR A 161 6.98 27.64 9.18
CA THR A 161 6.48 27.72 10.55
C THR A 161 5.34 28.72 10.69
N GLN A 162 5.48 29.91 10.07
CA GLN A 162 4.44 30.93 10.04
C GLN A 162 3.18 30.43 9.32
N TYR A 163 3.36 29.77 8.15
CA TYR A 163 2.27 29.20 7.39
C TYR A 163 1.57 28.08 8.15
N ALA A 164 2.34 27.18 8.79
CA ALA A 164 1.82 26.05 9.54
C ALA A 164 0.99 26.51 10.74
N GLN A 165 1.48 27.50 11.50
CA GLN A 165 0.74 28.08 12.63
C GLN A 165 -0.58 28.73 12.18
N ALA A 166 -0.57 29.50 11.10
CA ALA A 166 -1.77 30.15 10.57
C ALA A 166 -2.82 29.16 10.04
N ASN A 167 -2.40 27.97 9.64
CA ASN A 167 -3.28 26.95 9.06
C ASN A 167 -3.47 25.70 9.96
N ASN A 168 -3.01 25.72 11.22
CA ASN A 168 -3.05 24.61 12.16
C ASN A 168 -2.44 23.32 11.58
N LEU A 169 -1.30 23.44 10.88
CA LEU A 169 -0.56 22.32 10.32
C LEU A 169 0.56 21.90 11.27
N PRO A 170 1.07 20.66 11.15
CA PRO A 170 2.18 20.16 11.94
C PRO A 170 3.43 20.98 11.73
N LEU A 171 4.24 21.17 12.80
CA LEU A 171 5.54 21.81 12.71
C LEU A 171 6.60 20.80 12.23
N THR A 172 7.79 21.30 11.87
CA THR A 172 8.87 20.48 11.28
C THR A 172 9.41 19.39 12.22
N ASP A 173 9.31 19.57 13.52
CA ASP A 173 9.68 18.56 14.53
C ASP A 173 8.72 17.34 14.55
N GLU A 174 7.51 17.53 14.04
CA GLU A 174 6.53 16.46 13.86
C GLU A 174 6.74 15.64 12.56
N PHE A 175 7.59 16.12 11.65
CA PHE A 175 7.90 15.41 10.42
C PHE A 175 8.66 14.12 10.71
N LYS A 176 8.30 13.06 9.99
CA LYS A 176 8.89 11.74 10.17
C LYS A 176 9.50 11.25 8.87
N ALA A 177 10.56 10.46 8.99
CA ALA A 177 11.17 9.79 7.84
C ALA A 177 10.21 8.79 7.20
N PHE A 178 10.42 8.49 5.93
CA PHE A 178 9.65 7.49 5.17
C PHE A 178 9.53 6.15 5.92
N SER A 179 10.64 5.67 6.51
CA SER A 179 10.66 4.41 7.27
C SER A 179 9.66 4.35 8.43
N TYR A 180 9.37 5.48 9.07
CA TYR A 180 8.34 5.56 10.12
C TYR A 180 6.95 5.34 9.53
N HIS A 181 6.63 6.04 8.44
CA HIS A 181 5.33 5.93 7.77
C HIS A 181 5.14 4.54 7.17
N TYR A 182 6.16 4.00 6.53
CA TYR A 182 6.16 2.65 5.98
C TYR A 182 5.95 1.59 7.06
N LYS A 183 6.67 1.69 8.18
CA LYS A 183 6.47 0.80 9.32
C LYS A 183 5.05 0.89 9.86
N LYS A 184 4.51 2.10 10.03
CA LYS A 184 3.13 2.31 10.49
C LYS A 184 2.10 1.73 9.50
N PHE A 185 2.34 1.87 8.20
CA PHE A 185 1.49 1.32 7.15
C PHE A 185 1.55 -0.21 7.08
N THR A 186 2.75 -0.79 7.24
CA THR A 186 2.99 -2.24 7.17
C THR A 186 2.73 -2.96 8.50
N ILE A 187 2.66 -2.26 9.65
CA ILE A 187 2.27 -2.85 10.92
C ILE A 187 0.83 -3.37 10.81
N ARG A 188 0.73 -4.68 10.59
CA ARG A 188 -0.53 -5.41 10.62
C ARG A 188 -0.62 -6.19 11.93
N PRO A 189 -1.84 -6.41 12.49
CA PRO A 189 -2.00 -7.38 13.55
C PRO A 189 -1.35 -8.70 13.14
N LYS A 190 -0.60 -9.35 14.05
CA LYS A 190 0.17 -10.57 13.75
C LYS A 190 -0.66 -11.66 13.04
N TRP A 191 -1.94 -11.77 13.36
CA TRP A 191 -2.85 -12.73 12.72
C TRP A 191 -3.08 -12.42 11.22
N ARG A 192 -3.06 -11.15 10.80
CA ARG A 192 -3.19 -10.77 9.37
C ARG A 192 -2.01 -11.20 8.52
N ILE A 193 -0.81 -11.22 9.11
CA ILE A 193 0.41 -11.66 8.41
C ILE A 193 0.28 -13.13 8.01
N TRP A 194 -0.41 -13.94 8.82
CA TRP A 194 -0.60 -15.38 8.59
C TRP A 194 -1.83 -15.71 7.74
N LEU A 195 -2.87 -14.90 7.79
CA LEU A 195 -4.16 -15.15 7.14
C LEU A 195 -4.41 -14.33 5.86
N LEU A 196 -3.58 -13.33 5.58
CA LEU A 196 -3.67 -12.53 4.35
C LEU A 196 -2.29 -12.46 3.70
N PRO A 197 -2.20 -12.63 2.38
CA PRO A 197 -0.94 -12.52 1.65
C PRO A 197 -0.38 -11.10 1.65
#